data_0a33d27f5fbad72f1bcaf743dab5f2de
#
_entry.id   0a33d27f5fbad72f1bcaf743dab5f2de
#
_cell.length_a   1.000
_cell.length_b   1.000
_cell.length_c   1.000
_cell.angle_alpha   90.00
_cell.angle_beta   90.00
_cell.angle_gamma   90.00
#
_symmetry.space_group_name_H-M   'P 1'
#
loop_
_entity.id
_entity.type
_entity.pdbx_description
1 polymer ?
#
loop_
_entity_poly.entity_id
_entity_poly.type
_entity_poly.pdbx_seq_one_letter_code
_entity_poly.pdbx_strand_id
1 'polypeptide(L)'
;MYNDEQLIRFSEEGLDLPEGGAESTVETDGATIWFASYGEGPAVILLHGGMGHSGNFGKQVAAIAAVGYRVVVVDSRGQGRSSRDSRAFTYQLFASDLEAVMDAAGIDSASIVGWSDGADTGLVLALEKPQKVERLYFFACNVDPSGTLELEFTDILGRCIGRHTADYERLSPVGDFDQLGDDLGEMQRTQPNLSQQQLAAVTVPVTVALGEHDEFIKRSHAEYLARSIPGAQFELLPVVSHFAPIQRPQLFTDSVLRFLAGE
;
A
#
# COMPACT_ATOMS: atom_id res chain seq x y z
N MET A 1 13.06 -13.97 -17.40
CA MET A 1 12.92 -15.12 -16.46
C MET A 1 12.45 -14.57 -15.15
N TYR A 2 11.33 -15.03 -14.66
CA TYR A 2 10.78 -14.71 -13.35
C TYR A 2 11.80 -15.18 -12.28
N ASN A 3 12.16 -14.31 -11.33
CA ASN A 3 13.15 -14.61 -10.31
C ASN A 3 12.57 -14.37 -8.93
N ASP A 4 12.41 -15.42 -8.15
CA ASP A 4 11.85 -15.43 -6.79
C ASP A 4 12.90 -15.35 -5.68
N GLU A 5 14.18 -15.20 -6.00
CA GLU A 5 15.26 -15.20 -4.98
C GLU A 5 14.99 -14.18 -3.86
N GLN A 6 14.51 -12.97 -4.20
CA GLN A 6 14.21 -11.95 -3.21
C GLN A 6 12.96 -12.30 -2.39
N LEU A 7 11.96 -12.98 -2.98
CA LEU A 7 10.79 -13.45 -2.25
C LEU A 7 11.14 -14.62 -1.33
N ILE A 8 12.01 -15.53 -1.78
CA ILE A 8 12.53 -16.61 -0.92
C ILE A 8 13.26 -16.00 0.28
N ARG A 9 14.17 -15.05 0.02
CA ARG A 9 14.88 -14.35 1.08
C ARG A 9 13.95 -13.61 2.03
N PHE A 10 12.95 -12.89 1.48
CA PHE A 10 11.91 -12.25 2.29
C PHE A 10 11.17 -13.25 3.18
N SER A 11 10.80 -14.41 2.63
CA SER A 11 10.08 -15.44 3.40
C SER A 11 10.89 -15.99 4.58
N GLU A 12 12.20 -15.94 4.51
CA GLU A 12 13.13 -16.46 5.53
C GLU A 12 13.52 -15.36 6.54
N GLU A 13 13.89 -14.17 6.06
CA GLU A 13 14.48 -13.09 6.86
C GLU A 13 13.49 -11.98 7.22
N GLY A 14 12.41 -11.82 6.43
CA GLY A 14 11.52 -10.64 6.51
C GLY A 14 12.17 -9.38 5.96
N LEU A 15 11.50 -8.26 6.19
CA LEU A 15 12.03 -6.92 5.92
C LEU A 15 11.69 -6.01 7.10
N ASP A 16 12.68 -5.24 7.53
CA ASP A 16 12.53 -4.22 8.55
C ASP A 16 12.71 -2.82 7.93
N LEU A 17 12.20 -1.83 8.62
CA LEU A 17 12.47 -0.43 8.31
C LEU A 17 13.95 -0.09 8.59
N PRO A 18 14.53 0.87 7.85
CA PRO A 18 15.87 1.36 8.17
C PRO A 18 15.88 2.01 9.57
N GLU A 19 17.05 1.97 10.22
CA GLU A 19 17.25 2.68 11.49
C GLU A 19 17.11 4.20 11.34
N GLY A 20 16.80 4.88 12.44
CA GLY A 20 16.78 6.35 12.53
C GLY A 20 15.45 6.99 12.14
N GLY A 21 14.39 6.21 11.95
CA GLY A 21 13.04 6.73 11.78
C GLY A 21 12.50 7.38 13.06
N ALA A 22 11.81 8.50 12.92
CA ALA A 22 11.07 9.11 14.02
C ALA A 22 9.70 8.38 14.13
N GLU A 23 9.63 7.42 15.04
CA GLU A 23 8.40 6.65 15.30
C GLU A 23 7.40 7.45 16.13
N SER A 24 6.12 7.30 15.85
CA SER A 24 5.02 7.92 16.56
C SER A 24 3.74 7.10 16.46
N THR A 25 2.75 7.49 17.24
CA THR A 25 1.40 6.96 17.16
C THR A 25 0.39 8.08 17.20
N VAL A 26 -0.79 7.84 16.64
CA VAL A 26 -1.96 8.71 16.78
C VAL A 26 -3.16 7.91 17.23
N GLU A 27 -3.86 8.42 18.22
CA GLU A 27 -5.16 7.89 18.61
C GLU A 27 -6.21 8.35 17.61
N THR A 28 -6.88 7.40 17.01
CA THR A 28 -8.01 7.65 16.12
C THR A 28 -9.29 7.11 16.77
N ASP A 29 -10.42 7.17 16.06
CA ASP A 29 -11.65 6.58 16.54
C ASP A 29 -11.51 5.05 16.66
N GLY A 30 -11.27 4.58 17.89
CA GLY A 30 -11.20 3.18 18.28
C GLY A 30 -9.89 2.44 17.98
N ALA A 31 -8.83 3.13 17.56
CA ALA A 31 -7.52 2.52 17.34
C ALA A 31 -6.36 3.49 17.61
N THR A 32 -5.18 2.91 17.86
CA THR A 32 -3.90 3.60 17.86
C THR A 32 -3.17 3.23 16.58
N ILE A 33 -2.91 4.21 15.72
CA ILE A 33 -2.22 4.00 14.43
C ILE A 33 -0.76 4.36 14.58
N TRP A 34 0.12 3.41 14.27
CA TRP A 34 1.56 3.58 14.28
C TRP A 34 2.07 4.10 12.92
N PHE A 35 3.02 5.02 12.97
CA PHE A 35 3.73 5.50 11.80
C PHE A 35 5.16 5.91 12.13
N ALA A 36 6.01 6.00 11.10
CA ALA A 36 7.37 6.52 11.24
C ALA A 36 7.73 7.45 10.10
N SER A 37 8.59 8.44 10.38
CA SER A 37 9.01 9.48 9.44
C SER A 37 10.52 9.45 9.25
N TYR A 38 10.98 9.57 7.98
CA TYR A 38 12.38 9.53 7.57
C TYR A 38 12.68 10.71 6.63
N GLY A 39 13.84 11.32 6.79
CA GLY A 39 14.26 12.43 5.93
C GLY A 39 13.45 13.71 6.15
N GLU A 40 13.66 14.66 5.26
CA GLU A 40 13.03 15.99 5.27
C GLU A 40 12.64 16.37 3.84
N GLY A 41 11.73 17.33 3.67
CA GLY A 41 11.27 17.81 2.38
C GLY A 41 9.79 17.54 2.11
N PRO A 42 9.34 17.51 0.83
CA PRO A 42 7.97 17.19 0.47
C PRO A 42 7.57 15.80 0.96
N ALA A 43 6.34 15.66 1.46
CA ALA A 43 5.89 14.41 2.06
C ALA A 43 5.54 13.35 1.02
N VAL A 44 6.03 12.14 1.25
CA VAL A 44 5.64 10.91 0.54
C VAL A 44 5.17 9.90 1.56
N ILE A 45 3.94 9.41 1.42
CA ILE A 45 3.38 8.39 2.32
C ILE A 45 3.38 7.04 1.60
N LEU A 46 3.93 6.01 2.25
CA LEU A 46 3.94 4.63 1.76
C LEU A 46 2.93 3.80 2.54
N LEU A 47 1.97 3.19 1.82
CA LEU A 47 0.88 2.39 2.36
C LEU A 47 1.01 0.94 1.88
N HIS A 48 1.22 0.01 2.80
CA HIS A 48 1.40 -1.41 2.52
C HIS A 48 0.10 -2.13 2.13
N GLY A 49 0.23 -3.30 1.55
CA GLY A 49 -0.89 -4.20 1.23
C GLY A 49 -1.45 -4.93 2.45
N GLY A 50 -2.57 -5.60 2.27
CA GLY A 50 -3.22 -6.41 3.31
C GLY A 50 -2.28 -7.46 3.91
N MET A 51 -2.45 -7.74 5.19
CA MET A 51 -1.63 -8.65 6.01
C MET A 51 -0.17 -8.20 6.19
N GLY A 52 0.25 -7.10 5.55
CA GLY A 52 1.60 -6.58 5.61
C GLY A 52 1.84 -5.61 6.75
N HIS A 53 2.94 -4.89 6.65
CA HIS A 53 3.30 -3.78 7.54
C HIS A 53 4.28 -2.86 6.81
N SER A 54 4.52 -1.68 7.37
CA SER A 54 5.39 -0.66 6.80
C SER A 54 6.82 -1.13 6.46
N GLY A 55 7.34 -2.13 7.18
CA GLY A 55 8.64 -2.76 6.89
C GLY A 55 8.73 -3.35 5.48
N ASN A 56 7.61 -3.71 4.86
CA ASN A 56 7.58 -4.19 3.48
C ASN A 56 8.11 -3.14 2.47
N PHE A 57 8.14 -1.86 2.85
CA PHE A 57 8.76 -0.77 2.10
C PHE A 57 10.18 -0.40 2.58
N GLY A 58 10.81 -1.19 3.43
CA GLY A 58 12.11 -0.87 4.01
C GLY A 58 13.20 -0.51 2.99
N LYS A 59 13.14 -1.12 1.79
CA LYS A 59 14.07 -0.81 0.69
C LYS A 59 13.77 0.51 0.00
N GLN A 60 12.51 0.93 -0.08
CA GLN A 60 12.07 2.17 -0.72
C GLN A 60 12.33 3.39 0.15
N VAL A 61 12.14 3.26 1.47
CA VAL A 61 12.28 4.37 2.44
C VAL A 61 13.60 5.09 2.30
N ALA A 62 14.72 4.36 2.38
CA ALA A 62 16.05 4.96 2.31
C ALA A 62 16.32 5.65 0.96
N ALA A 63 15.90 5.03 -0.13
CA ALA A 63 16.14 5.55 -1.48
C ALA A 63 15.33 6.83 -1.75
N ILE A 64 14.05 6.89 -1.33
CA ILE A 64 13.20 8.06 -1.51
C ILE A 64 13.66 9.21 -0.60
N ALA A 65 14.02 8.91 0.65
CA ALA A 65 14.56 9.92 1.57
C ALA A 65 15.89 10.51 1.08
N ALA A 66 16.75 9.69 0.46
CA ALA A 66 18.06 10.14 -0.06
C ALA A 66 17.95 11.17 -1.19
N VAL A 67 16.83 11.23 -1.89
CA VAL A 67 16.58 12.22 -2.96
C VAL A 67 15.79 13.45 -2.49
N GLY A 68 15.65 13.63 -1.17
CA GLY A 68 15.14 14.86 -0.56
C GLY A 68 13.64 14.87 -0.28
N TYR A 69 13.00 13.70 -0.08
CA TYR A 69 11.64 13.60 0.40
C TYR A 69 11.58 13.25 1.89
N ARG A 70 10.55 13.74 2.55
CA ARG A 70 10.13 13.23 3.85
C ARG A 70 9.23 12.01 3.62
N VAL A 71 9.74 10.83 3.92
CA VAL A 71 9.00 9.57 3.77
C VAL A 71 8.28 9.24 5.07
N VAL A 72 6.97 9.04 4.98
CA VAL A 72 6.15 8.56 6.10
C VAL A 72 5.63 7.17 5.76
N VAL A 73 5.84 6.21 6.64
CA VAL A 73 5.31 4.86 6.53
C VAL A 73 4.28 4.65 7.62
N VAL A 74 3.20 3.95 7.30
CA VAL A 74 2.06 3.75 8.19
C VAL A 74 1.79 2.25 8.30
N ASP A 75 1.60 1.74 9.50
CA ASP A 75 0.99 0.44 9.72
C ASP A 75 -0.53 0.62 9.74
N SER A 76 -1.25 0.00 8.81
CA SER A 76 -2.71 0.13 8.68
C SER A 76 -3.41 -0.43 9.92
N ARG A 77 -4.60 0.08 10.23
CA ARG A 77 -5.43 -0.37 11.36
C ARG A 77 -5.47 -1.90 11.46
N GLY A 78 -5.14 -2.44 12.66
CA GLY A 78 -5.14 -3.87 12.94
C GLY A 78 -3.97 -4.63 12.34
N GLN A 79 -3.03 -3.98 11.68
CA GLN A 79 -1.88 -4.58 11.02
C GLN A 79 -0.57 -3.98 11.55
N GLY A 80 0.53 -4.72 11.42
CA GLY A 80 1.81 -4.30 11.96
C GLY A 80 1.73 -3.94 13.46
N ARG A 81 2.10 -2.70 13.81
CA ARG A 81 2.11 -2.18 15.20
C ARG A 81 0.81 -1.44 15.56
N SER A 82 -0.13 -1.32 14.61
CA SER A 82 -1.37 -0.60 14.83
C SER A 82 -2.43 -1.47 15.49
N SER A 83 -3.19 -0.89 16.42
CA SER A 83 -4.32 -1.57 17.04
C SER A 83 -5.59 -1.47 16.20
N ARG A 84 -6.67 -2.10 16.69
CA ARG A 84 -8.01 -2.04 16.11
C ARG A 84 -9.07 -2.18 17.20
N ASP A 85 -10.28 -1.79 16.88
CA ASP A 85 -11.48 -2.16 17.62
C ASP A 85 -12.26 -3.30 16.91
N SER A 86 -13.50 -3.53 17.30
CA SER A 86 -14.35 -4.60 16.76
C SER A 86 -15.10 -4.22 15.47
N ARG A 87 -14.89 -3.01 14.92
CA ARG A 87 -15.53 -2.59 13.65
C ARG A 87 -14.99 -3.39 12.48
N ALA A 88 -15.86 -3.65 11.51
CA ALA A 88 -15.45 -4.19 10.22
C ALA A 88 -14.50 -3.21 9.52
N PHE A 89 -13.50 -3.74 8.83
CA PHE A 89 -12.62 -2.93 8.01
C PHE A 89 -13.35 -2.35 6.80
N THR A 90 -13.00 -1.10 6.49
CA THR A 90 -13.40 -0.44 5.24
C THR A 90 -12.27 0.45 4.77
N TYR A 91 -12.16 0.67 3.45
CA TYR A 91 -11.17 1.62 2.93
C TYR A 91 -11.44 3.06 3.36
N GLN A 92 -12.71 3.42 3.64
CA GLN A 92 -13.07 4.71 4.24
C GLN A 92 -12.49 4.84 5.65
N LEU A 93 -12.56 3.78 6.45
CA LEU A 93 -11.97 3.76 7.79
C LEU A 93 -10.45 3.91 7.72
N PHE A 94 -9.79 3.18 6.81
CA PHE A 94 -8.34 3.28 6.60
C PHE A 94 -7.94 4.67 6.07
N ALA A 95 -8.73 5.27 5.19
CA ALA A 95 -8.50 6.64 4.71
C ALA A 95 -8.64 7.69 5.83
N SER A 96 -9.62 7.50 6.73
CA SER A 96 -9.78 8.35 7.92
C SER A 96 -8.60 8.23 8.89
N ASP A 97 -8.07 7.02 9.09
CA ASP A 97 -6.86 6.79 9.88
C ASP A 97 -5.64 7.47 9.26
N LEU A 98 -5.52 7.38 7.92
CA LEU A 98 -4.45 8.05 7.19
C LEU A 98 -4.54 9.58 7.34
N GLU A 99 -5.74 10.17 7.26
CA GLU A 99 -5.94 11.60 7.51
C GLU A 99 -5.47 11.98 8.92
N ALA A 100 -5.82 11.18 9.94
CA ALA A 100 -5.36 11.41 11.32
C ALA A 100 -3.83 11.32 11.46
N VAL A 101 -3.19 10.38 10.77
CA VAL A 101 -1.72 10.29 10.71
C VAL A 101 -1.13 11.54 10.07
N MET A 102 -1.69 12.01 8.94
CA MET A 102 -1.21 13.23 8.27
C MET A 102 -1.30 14.43 9.19
N ASP A 103 -2.42 14.61 9.89
CA ASP A 103 -2.63 15.72 10.82
C ASP A 103 -1.65 15.64 12.00
N ALA A 104 -1.45 14.45 12.59
CA ALA A 104 -0.49 14.23 13.68
C ALA A 104 0.97 14.46 13.23
N ALA A 105 1.29 14.14 11.98
CA ALA A 105 2.61 14.34 11.38
C ALA A 105 2.82 15.79 10.88
N GLY A 106 1.81 16.67 10.93
CA GLY A 106 1.86 18.03 10.41
C GLY A 106 1.99 18.08 8.89
N ILE A 107 1.28 17.19 8.19
CA ILE A 107 1.29 17.07 6.73
C ILE A 107 -0.05 17.56 6.18
N ASP A 108 -0.03 18.69 5.49
CA ASP A 108 -1.24 19.25 4.85
C ASP A 108 -1.62 18.44 3.60
N SER A 109 -0.63 18.10 2.77
CA SER A 109 -0.78 17.26 1.58
C SER A 109 0.45 16.39 1.34
N ALA A 110 0.29 15.26 0.66
CA ALA A 110 1.38 14.34 0.35
C ALA A 110 1.21 13.63 -0.98
N SER A 111 2.32 13.22 -1.59
CA SER A 111 2.30 12.17 -2.61
C SER A 111 2.10 10.82 -1.92
N ILE A 112 1.17 10.00 -2.43
CA ILE A 112 0.86 8.69 -1.84
C ILE A 112 1.36 7.59 -2.78
N VAL A 113 2.06 6.61 -2.22
CA VAL A 113 2.45 5.36 -2.88
C VAL A 113 1.74 4.23 -2.16
N GLY A 114 0.69 3.72 -2.77
CA GLY A 114 -0.11 2.63 -2.21
C GLY A 114 0.14 1.31 -2.94
N TRP A 115 0.30 0.25 -2.20
CA TRP A 115 0.37 -1.12 -2.68
C TRP A 115 -0.84 -1.91 -2.21
N SER A 116 -1.59 -2.53 -3.15
CA SER A 116 -2.75 -3.35 -2.85
C SER A 116 -3.77 -2.57 -1.98
N ASP A 117 -4.19 -3.02 -0.81
CA ASP A 117 -5.10 -2.31 0.08
C ASP A 117 -4.65 -0.86 0.38
N GLY A 118 -3.34 -0.62 0.42
CA GLY A 118 -2.79 0.72 0.54
C GLY A 118 -3.09 1.62 -0.65
N ALA A 119 -3.20 1.05 -1.86
CA ALA A 119 -3.57 1.80 -3.06
C ALA A 119 -5.04 2.23 -3.00
N ASP A 120 -5.95 1.34 -2.60
CA ASP A 120 -7.37 1.67 -2.44
C ASP A 120 -7.58 2.67 -1.30
N THR A 121 -6.84 2.54 -0.20
CA THR A 121 -6.84 3.55 0.88
C THR A 121 -6.47 4.93 0.35
N GLY A 122 -5.40 5.03 -0.44
CA GLY A 122 -4.97 6.28 -1.07
C GLY A 122 -5.99 6.83 -2.07
N LEU A 123 -6.63 5.95 -2.85
CA LEU A 123 -7.67 6.34 -3.82
C LEU A 123 -8.93 6.86 -3.13
N VAL A 124 -9.37 6.21 -2.06
CA VAL A 124 -10.52 6.67 -1.26
C VAL A 124 -10.22 8.03 -0.64
N LEU A 125 -9.01 8.22 -0.07
CA LEU A 125 -8.62 9.54 0.44
C LEU A 125 -8.60 10.60 -0.67
N ALA A 126 -8.10 10.26 -1.86
CA ALA A 126 -8.09 11.20 -3.00
C ALA A 126 -9.49 11.58 -3.49
N LEU A 127 -10.47 10.68 -3.36
CA LEU A 127 -11.88 10.97 -3.67
C LEU A 127 -12.56 11.83 -2.61
N GLU A 128 -12.33 11.54 -1.32
CA GLU A 128 -13.00 12.21 -0.22
C GLU A 128 -12.32 13.53 0.18
N LYS A 129 -11.00 13.60 0.06
CA LYS A 129 -10.14 14.71 0.50
C LYS A 129 -9.05 15.01 -0.54
N PRO A 130 -9.41 15.36 -1.79
CA PRO A 130 -8.44 15.59 -2.86
C PRO A 130 -7.36 16.62 -2.50
N GLN A 131 -7.65 17.58 -1.63
CA GLN A 131 -6.68 18.58 -1.16
C GLN A 131 -5.55 17.98 -0.27
N LYS A 132 -5.73 16.78 0.27
CA LYS A 132 -4.72 16.05 1.05
C LYS A 132 -3.76 15.24 0.18
N VAL A 133 -4.09 15.01 -1.09
CA VAL A 133 -3.33 14.14 -2.00
C VAL A 133 -2.77 14.94 -3.17
N GLU A 134 -1.45 15.08 -3.24
CA GLU A 134 -0.79 15.75 -4.35
C GLU A 134 -0.81 14.90 -5.62
N ARG A 135 -0.55 13.61 -5.48
CA ARG A 135 -0.60 12.58 -6.54
C ARG A 135 -0.65 11.19 -5.92
N LEU A 136 -1.14 10.21 -6.65
CA LEU A 136 -1.28 8.81 -6.19
C LEU A 136 -0.57 7.84 -7.14
N TYR A 137 0.38 7.07 -6.60
CA TYR A 137 0.91 5.86 -7.23
C TYR A 137 0.08 4.66 -6.76
N PHE A 138 -0.83 4.21 -7.61
CA PHE A 138 -1.78 3.13 -7.34
C PHE A 138 -1.19 1.82 -7.87
N PHE A 139 -0.58 1.02 -7.00
CA PHE A 139 0.07 -0.22 -7.41
C PHE A 139 -0.75 -1.44 -7.01
N ALA A 140 -1.10 -2.25 -8.02
CA ALA A 140 -1.55 -3.63 -7.87
C ALA A 140 -2.81 -3.79 -6.99
N CYS A 141 -3.89 -3.05 -7.28
CA CYS A 141 -5.18 -3.25 -6.64
C CYS A 141 -6.35 -3.17 -7.63
N ASN A 142 -7.50 -3.65 -7.19
CA ASN A 142 -8.76 -3.56 -7.91
C ASN A 142 -9.71 -2.59 -7.21
N VAL A 143 -10.57 -1.93 -7.96
CA VAL A 143 -11.60 -1.02 -7.43
C VAL A 143 -13.00 -1.63 -7.40
N ASP A 144 -13.14 -2.83 -7.90
CA ASP A 144 -14.34 -3.66 -7.82
C ASP A 144 -13.97 -5.16 -7.91
N PRO A 145 -14.84 -6.08 -7.46
CA PRO A 145 -14.52 -7.52 -7.41
C PRO A 145 -14.22 -8.17 -8.76
N SER A 146 -14.63 -7.55 -9.88
CA SER A 146 -14.35 -8.10 -11.22
C SER A 146 -12.88 -8.01 -11.61
N GLY A 147 -12.10 -7.16 -10.91
CA GLY A 147 -10.69 -6.92 -11.16
C GLY A 147 -9.74 -8.00 -10.66
N THR A 148 -10.22 -8.92 -9.82
CA THR A 148 -9.38 -9.97 -9.24
C THR A 148 -9.26 -11.18 -10.16
N LEU A 149 -8.09 -11.85 -10.10
CA LEU A 149 -7.86 -13.16 -10.66
C LEU A 149 -8.39 -14.25 -9.71
N GLU A 150 -8.64 -15.44 -10.25
CA GLU A 150 -8.75 -16.64 -9.41
C GLU A 150 -7.35 -16.97 -8.87
N LEU A 151 -7.21 -16.99 -7.57
CA LEU A 151 -5.90 -17.15 -6.91
C LEU A 151 -5.38 -18.58 -7.12
N GLU A 152 -4.24 -18.69 -7.77
CA GLU A 152 -3.46 -19.93 -7.80
C GLU A 152 -2.44 -19.91 -6.64
N PHE A 153 -2.65 -20.80 -5.67
CA PHE A 153 -1.81 -20.84 -4.49
C PHE A 153 -0.49 -21.58 -4.78
N THR A 154 0.58 -20.82 -4.92
CA THR A 154 1.95 -21.34 -5.18
C THR A 154 2.76 -21.49 -3.89
N ASP A 155 3.82 -22.31 -3.93
CA ASP A 155 4.71 -22.49 -2.77
C ASP A 155 5.33 -21.16 -2.31
N ILE A 156 5.73 -20.28 -3.23
CA ILE A 156 6.32 -18.99 -2.88
C ILE A 156 5.30 -18.04 -2.23
N LEU A 157 4.07 -18.04 -2.71
CA LEU A 157 2.98 -17.29 -2.09
C LEU A 157 2.71 -17.77 -0.66
N GLY A 158 2.65 -19.09 -0.46
CA GLY A 158 2.49 -19.69 0.87
C GLY A 158 3.62 -19.30 1.84
N ARG A 159 4.87 -19.28 1.35
CA ARG A 159 6.03 -18.81 2.14
C ARG A 159 5.91 -17.33 2.50
N CYS A 160 5.52 -16.47 1.56
CA CYS A 160 5.33 -15.03 1.81
C CYS A 160 4.22 -14.80 2.86
N ILE A 161 3.09 -15.52 2.76
CA ILE A 161 2.01 -15.45 3.77
C ILE A 161 2.53 -15.93 5.14
N GLY A 162 3.28 -17.04 5.19
CA GLY A 162 3.91 -17.49 6.44
C GLY A 162 4.85 -16.45 7.05
N ARG A 163 5.55 -15.66 6.22
CA ARG A 163 6.35 -14.53 6.70
C ARG A 163 5.48 -13.41 7.27
N HIS A 164 4.39 -13.04 6.61
CA HIS A 164 3.45 -12.06 7.14
C HIS A 164 2.84 -12.51 8.47
N THR A 165 2.50 -13.80 8.62
CA THR A 165 2.07 -14.38 9.90
C THR A 165 3.10 -14.15 11.00
N ALA A 166 4.36 -14.52 10.74
CA ALA A 166 5.44 -14.37 11.72
C ALA A 166 5.74 -12.90 12.07
N ASP A 167 5.66 -11.99 11.08
CA ASP A 167 5.82 -10.57 11.33
C ASP A 167 4.65 -10.00 12.14
N TYR A 168 3.42 -10.44 11.85
CA TYR A 168 2.24 -10.05 12.63
C TYR A 168 2.33 -10.52 14.07
N GLU A 169 2.70 -11.78 14.32
CA GLU A 169 2.92 -12.29 15.68
C GLU A 169 3.98 -11.50 16.46
N ARG A 170 5.00 -11.02 15.77
CA ARG A 170 6.09 -10.22 16.36
C ARG A 170 5.69 -8.77 16.66
N LEU A 171 4.87 -8.16 15.82
CA LEU A 171 4.61 -6.70 15.83
C LEU A 171 3.25 -6.34 16.42
N SER A 172 2.24 -7.18 16.22
CA SER A 172 0.86 -6.79 16.49
C SER A 172 0.55 -6.73 17.98
N PRO A 173 -0.07 -5.64 18.44
CA PRO A 173 -0.63 -5.57 19.79
C PRO A 173 -1.96 -6.33 19.94
N VAL A 174 -2.53 -6.80 18.82
CA VAL A 174 -3.87 -7.44 18.78
C VAL A 174 -3.77 -8.95 18.86
N GLY A 175 -2.85 -9.56 18.05
CA GLY A 175 -2.80 -11.01 17.84
C GLY A 175 -3.90 -11.48 16.88
N ASP A 176 -4.01 -12.81 16.67
CA ASP A 176 -5.02 -13.46 15.82
C ASP A 176 -4.93 -13.10 14.32
N PHE A 177 -3.89 -13.65 13.66
CA PHE A 177 -3.65 -13.44 12.24
C PHE A 177 -4.75 -14.04 11.35
N ASP A 178 -5.35 -15.16 11.77
CA ASP A 178 -6.42 -15.80 11.01
C ASP A 178 -7.67 -14.91 10.97
N GLN A 179 -8.04 -14.30 12.10
CA GLN A 179 -9.13 -13.33 12.14
C GLN A 179 -8.81 -12.07 11.31
N LEU A 180 -7.56 -11.60 11.32
CA LEU A 180 -7.15 -10.50 10.44
C LEU A 180 -7.37 -10.87 8.96
N GLY A 181 -6.98 -12.08 8.57
CA GLY A 181 -7.14 -12.58 7.20
C GLY A 181 -8.60 -12.66 6.78
N ASP A 182 -9.47 -13.15 7.66
CA ASP A 182 -10.92 -13.25 7.41
C ASP A 182 -11.54 -11.86 7.24
N ASP A 183 -11.23 -10.91 8.13
CA ASP A 183 -11.77 -9.55 8.10
C ASP A 183 -11.29 -8.75 6.89
N LEU A 184 -9.99 -8.85 6.53
CA LEU A 184 -9.46 -8.24 5.31
C LEU A 184 -10.09 -8.88 4.06
N GLY A 185 -10.21 -10.21 4.04
CA GLY A 185 -10.84 -10.92 2.94
C GLY A 185 -12.31 -10.51 2.74
N GLU A 186 -13.07 -10.23 3.80
CA GLU A 186 -14.44 -9.72 3.70
C GLU A 186 -14.46 -8.31 3.09
N MET A 187 -13.57 -7.42 3.53
CA MET A 187 -13.43 -6.09 2.95
C MET A 187 -13.07 -6.16 1.47
N GLN A 188 -12.03 -6.93 1.10
CA GLN A 188 -11.53 -7.05 -0.27
C GLN A 188 -12.54 -7.66 -1.24
N ARG A 189 -13.43 -8.54 -0.77
CA ARG A 189 -14.50 -9.13 -1.61
C ARG A 189 -15.61 -8.13 -1.95
N THR A 190 -15.80 -7.08 -1.15
CA THR A 190 -16.97 -6.21 -1.23
C THR A 190 -16.63 -4.76 -1.52
N GLN A 191 -15.38 -4.35 -1.35
CA GLN A 191 -14.94 -2.95 -1.40
C GLN A 191 -13.69 -2.78 -2.28
N PRO A 192 -13.42 -1.51 -2.71
CA PRO A 192 -14.22 -0.30 -2.52
C PRO A 192 -15.45 -0.24 -3.43
N ASN A 193 -15.56 -1.09 -4.44
CA ASN A 193 -16.66 -1.21 -5.40
C ASN A 193 -17.03 0.15 -6.05
N LEU A 194 -16.01 0.82 -6.58
CA LEU A 194 -16.15 2.14 -7.19
C LEU A 194 -16.75 2.08 -8.59
N SER A 195 -17.77 2.89 -8.82
CA SER A 195 -18.36 3.07 -10.14
C SER A 195 -17.45 3.90 -11.07
N GLN A 196 -17.65 3.78 -12.37
CA GLN A 196 -16.95 4.61 -13.36
C GLN A 196 -17.16 6.10 -13.12
N GLN A 197 -18.34 6.52 -12.61
CA GLN A 197 -18.60 7.91 -12.28
C GLN A 197 -17.72 8.41 -11.12
N GLN A 198 -17.50 7.57 -10.11
CA GLN A 198 -16.61 7.90 -8.99
C GLN A 198 -15.15 7.96 -9.45
N LEU A 199 -14.71 7.02 -10.30
CA LEU A 199 -13.36 7.07 -10.89
C LEU A 199 -13.15 8.33 -11.73
N ALA A 200 -14.16 8.74 -12.50
CA ALA A 200 -14.13 9.97 -13.29
C ALA A 200 -14.12 11.26 -12.44
N ALA A 201 -14.45 11.17 -11.16
CA ALA A 201 -14.40 12.28 -10.21
C ALA A 201 -13.03 12.46 -9.53
N VAL A 202 -12.07 11.55 -9.74
CA VAL A 202 -10.70 11.69 -9.24
C VAL A 202 -10.03 12.87 -9.97
N THR A 203 -9.55 13.84 -9.20
CA THR A 203 -8.97 15.10 -9.74
C THR A 203 -7.46 15.19 -9.56
N VAL A 204 -6.87 14.30 -8.78
CA VAL A 204 -5.43 14.27 -8.53
C VAL A 204 -4.72 13.45 -9.62
N PRO A 205 -3.46 13.74 -9.95
CA PRO A 205 -2.67 12.90 -10.85
C PRO A 205 -2.53 11.47 -10.31
N VAL A 206 -2.80 10.46 -11.15
CA VAL A 206 -2.69 9.04 -10.77
C VAL A 206 -1.81 8.30 -11.76
N THR A 207 -0.89 7.50 -11.25
CA THR A 207 -0.22 6.44 -12.00
C THR A 207 -0.76 5.11 -11.53
N VAL A 208 -1.42 4.37 -12.41
CA VAL A 208 -1.88 3.00 -12.17
C VAL A 208 -0.77 2.06 -12.61
N ALA A 209 -0.14 1.39 -11.67
CA ALA A 209 0.96 0.47 -11.95
C ALA A 209 0.59 -0.96 -11.59
N LEU A 210 1.11 -1.93 -12.35
CA LEU A 210 0.86 -3.36 -12.15
C LEU A 210 2.12 -4.17 -12.48
N GLY A 211 2.37 -5.25 -11.73
CA GLY A 211 3.36 -6.24 -12.12
C GLY A 211 2.91 -7.04 -13.35
N GLU A 212 3.83 -7.31 -14.28
CA GLU A 212 3.53 -8.12 -15.49
C GLU A 212 2.98 -9.53 -15.14
N HIS A 213 3.38 -10.05 -13.99
CA HIS A 213 3.00 -11.37 -13.48
C HIS A 213 2.21 -11.27 -12.16
N ASP A 214 1.39 -10.22 -12.02
CA ASP A 214 0.54 -10.07 -10.84
C ASP A 214 -0.40 -11.26 -10.70
N GLU A 215 -0.43 -11.90 -9.54
CA GLU A 215 -1.19 -13.11 -9.26
C GLU A 215 -2.62 -12.82 -8.78
N PHE A 216 -2.90 -11.57 -8.40
CA PHE A 216 -4.17 -11.17 -7.78
C PHE A 216 -5.02 -10.30 -8.70
N ILE A 217 -4.39 -9.42 -9.48
CA ILE A 217 -5.06 -8.34 -10.21
C ILE A 217 -4.99 -8.56 -11.72
N LYS A 218 -6.15 -8.51 -12.37
CA LYS A 218 -6.22 -8.59 -13.83
C LYS A 218 -5.59 -7.35 -14.47
N ARG A 219 -4.68 -7.56 -15.42
CA ARG A 219 -4.11 -6.48 -16.23
C ARG A 219 -5.19 -5.64 -16.91
N SER A 220 -6.22 -6.28 -17.45
CA SER A 220 -7.35 -5.58 -18.10
C SER A 220 -8.08 -4.62 -17.15
N HIS A 221 -8.10 -4.94 -15.84
CA HIS A 221 -8.70 -4.09 -14.81
C HIS A 221 -7.82 -2.87 -14.50
N ALA A 222 -6.51 -3.04 -14.35
CA ALA A 222 -5.58 -1.92 -14.19
C ALA A 222 -5.62 -0.96 -15.40
N GLU A 223 -5.68 -1.51 -16.61
CA GLU A 223 -5.89 -0.71 -17.84
C GLU A 223 -7.27 -0.01 -17.86
N TYR A 224 -8.31 -0.66 -17.32
CA TYR A 224 -9.64 -0.04 -17.17
C TYR A 224 -9.58 1.15 -16.20
N LEU A 225 -8.91 0.99 -15.04
CA LEU A 225 -8.71 2.08 -14.09
C LEU A 225 -8.04 3.28 -14.75
N ALA A 226 -6.89 3.06 -15.40
CA ALA A 226 -6.15 4.13 -16.04
C ALA A 226 -6.97 4.88 -17.10
N ARG A 227 -7.87 4.17 -17.80
CA ARG A 227 -8.79 4.81 -18.77
C ARG A 227 -9.97 5.54 -18.09
N SER A 228 -10.37 5.13 -16.89
CA SER A 228 -11.54 5.66 -16.19
C SER A 228 -11.22 6.89 -15.33
N ILE A 229 -9.97 7.04 -14.91
CA ILE A 229 -9.50 8.19 -14.13
C ILE A 229 -8.93 9.24 -15.10
N PRO A 230 -9.42 10.49 -15.07
CA PRO A 230 -8.97 11.53 -15.97
C PRO A 230 -7.47 11.81 -15.83
N GLY A 231 -6.72 11.71 -16.93
CA GLY A 231 -5.29 12.00 -16.96
C GLY A 231 -4.39 10.94 -16.32
N ALA A 232 -4.95 9.81 -15.87
CA ALA A 232 -4.14 8.75 -15.29
C ALA A 232 -3.22 8.10 -16.32
N GLN A 233 -2.03 7.70 -15.85
CA GLN A 233 -1.06 6.95 -16.63
C GLN A 233 -1.15 5.46 -16.25
N PHE A 234 -0.82 4.57 -17.19
CA PHE A 234 -0.68 3.15 -16.93
C PHE A 234 0.77 2.72 -17.08
N GLU A 235 1.31 2.06 -16.07
CA GLU A 235 2.67 1.50 -16.09
C GLU A 235 2.64 0.00 -15.81
N LEU A 236 3.18 -0.81 -16.73
CA LEU A 236 3.39 -2.24 -16.52
C LEU A 236 4.85 -2.48 -16.12
N LEU A 237 5.06 -2.93 -14.89
CA LEU A 237 6.40 -3.27 -14.40
C LEU A 237 6.81 -4.66 -14.90
N PRO A 238 7.89 -4.77 -15.70
CA PRO A 238 8.25 -6.04 -16.32
C PRO A 238 8.84 -7.03 -15.32
N VAL A 239 8.55 -8.31 -15.52
CA VAL A 239 9.19 -9.45 -14.81
C VAL A 239 9.05 -9.36 -13.27
N VAL A 240 7.92 -8.85 -12.79
CA VAL A 240 7.58 -8.80 -11.37
C VAL A 240 6.15 -9.26 -11.12
N SER A 241 5.91 -9.75 -9.91
CA SER A 241 4.61 -10.16 -9.39
C SER A 241 3.91 -9.03 -8.63
N HIS A 242 2.86 -9.39 -7.91
CA HIS A 242 2.18 -8.52 -6.93
C HIS A 242 3.16 -7.97 -5.87
N PHE A 243 4.21 -8.69 -5.57
CA PHE A 243 5.23 -8.36 -4.57
C PHE A 243 6.39 -7.52 -5.12
N ALA A 244 6.20 -6.76 -6.20
CA ALA A 244 7.26 -5.97 -6.84
C ALA A 244 8.12 -5.13 -5.87
N PRO A 245 7.57 -4.46 -4.83
CA PRO A 245 8.36 -3.71 -3.85
C PRO A 245 9.45 -4.54 -3.15
N ILE A 246 9.17 -5.82 -2.98
CA ILE A 246 10.04 -6.81 -2.32
C ILE A 246 10.87 -7.58 -3.35
N GLN A 247 10.24 -8.05 -4.43
CA GLN A 247 10.84 -8.93 -5.43
C GLN A 247 11.90 -8.23 -6.29
N ARG A 248 11.63 -6.99 -6.70
CA ARG A 248 12.53 -6.15 -7.50
C ARG A 248 12.56 -4.72 -6.94
N PRO A 249 13.14 -4.55 -5.73
CA PRO A 249 13.03 -3.27 -5.02
C PRO A 249 13.59 -2.09 -5.81
N GLN A 250 14.69 -2.29 -6.57
CA GLN A 250 15.25 -1.21 -7.38
C GLN A 250 14.33 -0.80 -8.52
N LEU A 251 13.78 -1.77 -9.27
CA LEU A 251 12.86 -1.50 -10.38
C LEU A 251 11.60 -0.76 -9.89
N PHE A 252 11.02 -1.22 -8.76
CA PHE A 252 9.87 -0.56 -8.16
C PHE A 252 10.21 0.85 -7.68
N THR A 253 11.35 1.03 -6.99
CA THR A 253 11.82 2.34 -6.52
C THR A 253 12.04 3.30 -7.68
N ASP A 254 12.69 2.86 -8.76
CA ASP A 254 12.93 3.71 -9.93
C ASP A 254 11.62 4.18 -10.58
N SER A 255 10.59 3.32 -10.62
CA SER A 255 9.25 3.70 -11.07
C SER A 255 8.62 4.74 -10.15
N VAL A 256 8.66 4.53 -8.84
CA VAL A 256 8.15 5.50 -7.85
C VAL A 256 8.89 6.84 -7.96
N LEU A 257 10.21 6.84 -8.15
CA LEU A 257 10.97 8.09 -8.27
C LEU A 257 10.62 8.87 -9.54
N ARG A 258 10.38 8.20 -10.69
CA ARG A 258 9.85 8.87 -11.90
C ARG A 258 8.47 9.49 -11.64
N PHE A 259 7.58 8.72 -11.03
CA PHE A 259 6.26 9.23 -10.63
C PHE A 259 6.37 10.48 -9.73
N LEU A 260 7.25 10.47 -8.73
CA LEU A 260 7.47 11.61 -7.83
C LEU A 260 8.06 12.83 -8.58
N ALA A 261 8.90 12.61 -9.60
CA ALA A 261 9.43 13.65 -10.46
C ALA A 261 8.37 14.22 -11.44
N GLY A 262 7.24 13.55 -11.61
CA GLY A 262 6.18 13.96 -12.54
C GLY A 262 6.44 13.54 -13.98
N GLU A 263 7.22 12.48 -14.18
CA GLU A 263 7.57 11.89 -15.47
C GLU A 263 6.60 10.81 -15.91
#